data_b7cd1ae636b4731577d64fcc982f9373
#
_entry.id   b7cd1ae636b4731577d64fcc982f9373
#
_cell.length_a   1.000
_cell.length_b   1.000
_cell.length_c   1.000
_cell.angle_alpha   90.00
_cell.angle_beta   90.00
_cell.angle_gamma   90.00
#
_symmetry.space_group_name_H-M   'P 1'
#
loop_
_entity.id
_entity.type
_entity.pdbx_description
1 polymer ?
#
loop_
_entity_poly.entity_id
_entity_poly.type
_entity_poly.pdbx_seq_one_letter_code
_entity_poly.pdbx_strand_id
1 'polypeptide(L)'
;MNEISEIKEYAKRNSIPIVLDKGGEFICDTIVNRGCKKILEIGSAIGYSAINFANLSPDIYVRTIEIDIDRYSRAVDNIKNCGLQDRIKIINEDALDAKIDEKFDLIFIDAAKAQYEKFFEKFKHNLSEKGVIITDNLFFHGMVENPSLTHNYSTIKLIRKIRKFVSFLQLNPEFNTTIYDKGDGVSLSMLNPDFIQPEYKAVTEARNETIAKEIEYGHKIFSIFENETETGVFSFYRKEDFFVINFIEISATERIEITVRNMLMFVRKDAIDSGIHLIKIKLPEEYRFNGIKEAGLTYTEDGTYIHKL
;
A
#
# COMPACT_ATOMS: atom_id res chain seq x y z
N MET A 1 -19.62 -9.11 -31.98
CA MET A 1 -18.52 -8.85 -31.02
C MET A 1 -19.18 -8.80 -29.66
N ASN A 2 -18.56 -9.31 -28.59
CA ASN A 2 -19.12 -9.19 -27.24
C ASN A 2 -18.91 -7.73 -26.78
N GLU A 3 -19.85 -7.13 -26.07
CA GLU A 3 -19.82 -5.74 -25.59
C GLU A 3 -18.53 -5.40 -24.84
N ILE A 4 -18.00 -6.35 -24.04
CA ILE A 4 -16.71 -6.19 -23.32
C ILE A 4 -15.55 -6.00 -24.32
N SER A 5 -15.54 -6.74 -25.43
CA SER A 5 -14.51 -6.58 -26.47
C SER A 5 -14.60 -5.22 -27.14
N GLU A 6 -15.80 -4.68 -27.34
CA GLU A 6 -16.02 -3.34 -27.91
C GLU A 6 -15.53 -2.24 -26.94
N ILE A 7 -15.77 -2.42 -25.63
CA ILE A 7 -15.26 -1.50 -24.60
C ILE A 7 -13.72 -1.50 -24.61
N LYS A 8 -13.09 -2.68 -24.70
CA LYS A 8 -11.63 -2.82 -24.76
C LYS A 8 -11.04 -2.15 -26.00
N GLU A 9 -11.65 -2.36 -27.18
CA GLU A 9 -11.22 -1.73 -28.43
C GLU A 9 -11.44 -0.21 -28.41
N TYR A 10 -12.52 0.26 -27.79
CA TYR A 10 -12.76 1.69 -27.60
C TYR A 10 -11.68 2.31 -26.69
N ALA A 11 -11.35 1.67 -25.57
CA ALA A 11 -10.29 2.11 -24.68
C ALA A 11 -8.95 2.25 -25.41
N LYS A 12 -8.59 1.24 -26.20
CA LYS A 12 -7.36 1.24 -27.00
C LYS A 12 -7.32 2.36 -28.00
N ARG A 13 -8.39 2.57 -28.80
CA ARG A 13 -8.47 3.64 -29.81
C ARG A 13 -8.41 5.05 -29.22
N ASN A 14 -8.90 5.23 -28.01
CA ASN A 14 -8.95 6.53 -27.34
C ASN A 14 -7.85 6.71 -26.28
N SER A 15 -6.88 5.78 -26.19
CA SER A 15 -5.79 5.82 -25.22
C SER A 15 -6.29 5.94 -23.76
N ILE A 16 -7.43 5.30 -23.46
CA ILE A 16 -7.96 5.26 -22.09
C ILE A 16 -7.26 4.11 -21.37
N PRO A 17 -6.62 4.36 -20.21
CA PRO A 17 -5.99 3.31 -19.45
C PRO A 17 -7.07 2.36 -18.90
N ILE A 18 -6.86 1.07 -19.09
CA ILE A 18 -7.61 -0.03 -18.49
C ILE A 18 -6.62 -1.05 -17.93
N VAL A 19 -7.05 -1.86 -16.96
CA VAL A 19 -6.22 -2.89 -16.35
C VAL A 19 -5.65 -3.82 -17.44
N LEU A 20 -4.34 -4.12 -17.36
CA LEU A 20 -3.66 -5.01 -18.29
C LEU A 20 -4.14 -6.45 -18.13
N ASP A 21 -4.18 -7.22 -19.22
CA ASP A 21 -4.75 -8.57 -19.25
C ASP A 21 -4.23 -9.47 -18.11
N LYS A 22 -2.91 -9.57 -17.90
CA LYS A 22 -2.32 -10.40 -16.83
C LYS A 22 -2.64 -9.89 -15.41
N GLY A 23 -2.75 -8.58 -15.22
CA GLY A 23 -3.18 -7.99 -13.95
C GLY A 23 -4.66 -8.25 -13.71
N GLY A 24 -5.49 -8.04 -14.73
CA GLY A 24 -6.93 -8.31 -14.69
C GLY A 24 -7.25 -9.79 -14.43
N GLU A 25 -6.54 -10.72 -15.07
CA GLU A 25 -6.66 -12.16 -14.81
C GLU A 25 -6.36 -12.48 -13.33
N PHE A 26 -5.25 -11.97 -12.79
CA PHE A 26 -4.89 -12.18 -11.38
C PHE A 26 -5.97 -11.66 -10.42
N ILE A 27 -6.55 -10.50 -10.70
CA ILE A 27 -7.63 -9.92 -9.89
C ILE A 27 -8.90 -10.80 -9.99
N CYS A 28 -9.30 -11.19 -11.20
CA CYS A 28 -10.45 -12.07 -11.42
C CYS A 28 -10.29 -13.43 -10.72
N ASP A 29 -9.11 -14.04 -10.82
CA ASP A 29 -8.78 -15.29 -10.12
C ASP A 29 -8.86 -15.10 -8.59
N THR A 30 -8.39 -13.96 -8.08
CA THR A 30 -8.48 -13.63 -6.66
C THR A 30 -9.95 -13.51 -6.21
N ILE A 31 -10.79 -12.82 -6.99
CA ILE A 31 -12.23 -12.67 -6.72
C ILE A 31 -12.90 -14.07 -6.62
N VAL A 32 -12.66 -14.92 -7.61
CA VAL A 32 -13.25 -16.26 -7.66
C VAL A 32 -12.73 -17.16 -6.54
N ASN A 33 -11.41 -17.26 -6.38
CA ASN A 33 -10.78 -18.16 -5.41
C ASN A 33 -11.10 -17.78 -3.95
N ARG A 34 -11.34 -16.51 -3.67
CA ARG A 34 -11.71 -16.01 -2.34
C ARG A 34 -13.22 -15.91 -2.13
N GLY A 35 -14.02 -16.12 -3.18
CA GLY A 35 -15.47 -15.99 -3.13
C GLY A 35 -15.95 -14.57 -2.83
N CYS A 36 -15.24 -13.54 -3.33
CA CYS A 36 -15.60 -12.15 -3.10
C CYS A 36 -16.94 -11.82 -3.77
N LYS A 37 -17.85 -11.20 -3.03
CA LYS A 37 -19.18 -10.82 -3.53
C LYS A 37 -19.37 -9.29 -3.58
N LYS A 38 -18.76 -8.56 -2.67
CA LYS A 38 -18.82 -7.10 -2.62
C LYS A 38 -17.47 -6.51 -2.95
N ILE A 39 -17.40 -5.72 -4.02
CA ILE A 39 -16.17 -5.13 -4.52
C ILE A 39 -16.31 -3.61 -4.50
N LEU A 40 -15.30 -2.92 -3.96
CA LEU A 40 -15.11 -1.47 -4.12
C LEU A 40 -13.97 -1.23 -5.09
N GLU A 41 -14.22 -0.43 -6.11
CA GLU A 41 -13.20 -0.01 -7.07
C GLU A 41 -12.97 1.49 -7.00
N ILE A 42 -11.72 1.91 -6.93
CA ILE A 42 -11.29 3.29 -6.93
C ILE A 42 -10.63 3.58 -8.28
N GLY A 43 -11.34 4.32 -9.15
CA GLY A 43 -10.94 4.58 -10.53
C GLY A 43 -11.58 3.60 -11.51
N SER A 44 -12.80 3.90 -11.96
CA SER A 44 -13.50 3.02 -12.92
C SER A 44 -13.12 3.27 -14.37
N ALA A 45 -12.52 4.41 -14.68
CA ALA A 45 -12.37 4.87 -16.04
C ALA A 45 -13.71 4.73 -16.81
N ILE A 46 -13.77 3.87 -17.83
CA ILE A 46 -14.99 3.61 -18.61
C ILE A 46 -15.76 2.36 -18.16
N GLY A 47 -15.48 1.85 -16.94
CA GLY A 47 -16.19 0.74 -16.31
C GLY A 47 -15.75 -0.65 -16.76
N TYR A 48 -14.62 -0.77 -17.45
CA TYR A 48 -14.14 -2.05 -18.00
C TYR A 48 -13.89 -3.11 -16.94
N SER A 49 -13.14 -2.79 -15.89
CA SER A 49 -12.83 -3.69 -14.75
C SER A 49 -14.08 -4.05 -13.96
N ALA A 50 -14.91 -3.05 -13.59
CA ALA A 50 -16.15 -3.29 -12.86
C ALA A 50 -17.09 -4.25 -13.59
N ILE A 51 -17.23 -4.10 -14.92
CA ILE A 51 -18.03 -4.98 -15.78
C ILE A 51 -17.44 -6.41 -15.79
N ASN A 52 -16.13 -6.56 -15.93
CA ASN A 52 -15.47 -7.86 -15.89
C ASN A 52 -15.69 -8.54 -14.53
N PHE A 53 -15.51 -7.83 -13.43
CA PHE A 53 -15.72 -8.39 -12.09
C PHE A 53 -17.16 -8.85 -11.87
N ALA A 54 -18.16 -8.02 -12.22
CA ALA A 54 -19.56 -8.36 -12.07
C ALA A 54 -19.97 -9.57 -12.93
N ASN A 55 -19.32 -9.81 -14.07
CA ASN A 55 -19.59 -10.93 -14.95
C ASN A 55 -19.02 -12.29 -14.47
N LEU A 56 -18.13 -12.29 -13.46
CA LEU A 56 -17.59 -13.54 -12.90
C LEU A 56 -18.67 -14.37 -12.18
N SER A 57 -19.67 -13.72 -11.56
CA SER A 57 -20.80 -14.40 -10.91
C SER A 57 -22.01 -13.46 -10.79
N PRO A 58 -23.26 -13.98 -10.86
CA PRO A 58 -24.46 -13.19 -10.65
C PRO A 58 -24.57 -12.61 -9.23
N ASP A 59 -23.84 -13.16 -8.25
CA ASP A 59 -23.84 -12.72 -6.85
C ASP A 59 -22.86 -11.58 -6.57
N ILE A 60 -22.08 -11.13 -7.58
CA ILE A 60 -21.09 -10.06 -7.40
C ILE A 60 -21.74 -8.71 -7.61
N TYR A 61 -21.54 -7.83 -6.63
CA TYR A 61 -21.92 -6.42 -6.62
C TYR A 61 -20.66 -5.55 -6.58
N VAL A 62 -20.61 -4.56 -7.47
CA VAL A 62 -19.47 -3.63 -7.56
C VAL A 62 -19.96 -2.22 -7.25
N ARG A 63 -19.26 -1.54 -6.35
CA ARG A 63 -19.32 -0.09 -6.21
C ARG A 63 -18.04 0.48 -6.78
N THR A 64 -18.14 1.45 -7.68
CA THR A 64 -16.97 2.06 -8.31
C THR A 64 -17.06 3.58 -8.29
N ILE A 65 -15.92 4.26 -8.26
CA ILE A 65 -15.81 5.72 -8.14
C ILE A 65 -14.97 6.25 -9.30
N GLU A 66 -15.46 7.27 -9.99
CA GLU A 66 -14.76 7.97 -11.07
C GLU A 66 -14.92 9.49 -10.91
N ILE A 67 -13.81 10.21 -10.92
CA ILE A 67 -13.81 11.67 -10.78
C ILE A 67 -14.08 12.38 -12.12
N ASP A 68 -13.61 11.81 -13.21
CA ASP A 68 -13.74 12.38 -14.55
C ASP A 68 -15.17 12.17 -15.09
N ILE A 69 -15.89 13.26 -15.33
CA ILE A 69 -17.29 13.23 -15.72
C ILE A 69 -17.53 12.55 -17.08
N ASP A 70 -16.58 12.69 -18.03
CA ASP A 70 -16.72 12.11 -19.37
C ASP A 70 -16.51 10.59 -19.30
N ARG A 71 -15.51 10.13 -18.53
CA ARG A 71 -15.29 8.71 -18.25
C ARG A 71 -16.44 8.10 -17.48
N TYR A 72 -16.93 8.79 -16.44
CA TYR A 72 -18.12 8.38 -15.68
C TYR A 72 -19.31 8.19 -16.59
N SER A 73 -19.63 9.18 -17.42
CA SER A 73 -20.78 9.10 -18.36
C SER A 73 -20.63 7.90 -19.29
N ARG A 74 -19.42 7.68 -19.80
CA ARG A 74 -19.14 6.51 -20.65
C ARG A 74 -19.26 5.19 -19.91
N ALA A 75 -18.81 5.14 -18.64
CA ALA A 75 -18.96 3.95 -17.80
C ALA A 75 -20.44 3.62 -17.55
N VAL A 76 -21.28 4.62 -17.25
CA VAL A 76 -22.73 4.44 -17.10
C VAL A 76 -23.35 3.79 -18.34
N ASP A 77 -23.02 4.30 -19.53
CA ASP A 77 -23.51 3.75 -20.80
C ASP A 77 -23.03 2.30 -20.99
N ASN A 78 -21.77 2.02 -20.76
CA ASN A 78 -21.19 0.69 -20.88
C ASN A 78 -21.85 -0.31 -19.91
N ILE A 79 -22.03 0.07 -18.64
CA ILE A 79 -22.69 -0.74 -17.62
C ILE A 79 -24.13 -1.06 -18.04
N LYS A 80 -24.85 -0.07 -18.54
CA LYS A 80 -26.22 -0.23 -19.03
C LYS A 80 -26.30 -1.16 -20.25
N ASN A 81 -25.43 -0.98 -21.22
CA ASN A 81 -25.37 -1.80 -22.43
C ASN A 81 -25.05 -3.28 -22.09
N CYS A 82 -24.25 -3.51 -21.05
CA CYS A 82 -23.98 -4.86 -20.53
C CYS A 82 -25.12 -5.41 -19.63
N GLY A 83 -26.19 -4.66 -19.34
CA GLY A 83 -27.29 -5.10 -18.47
C GLY A 83 -26.90 -5.25 -16.99
N LEU A 84 -25.90 -4.50 -16.52
CA LEU A 84 -25.32 -4.66 -15.19
C LEU A 84 -25.68 -3.53 -14.20
N GLN A 85 -26.58 -2.62 -14.55
CA GLN A 85 -26.97 -1.45 -13.76
C GLN A 85 -27.55 -1.79 -12.37
N ASP A 86 -28.06 -3.00 -12.18
CA ASP A 86 -28.59 -3.46 -10.90
C ASP A 86 -27.47 -4.00 -9.96
N ARG A 87 -26.30 -4.32 -10.52
CA ARG A 87 -25.17 -4.91 -9.79
C ARG A 87 -23.93 -4.01 -9.72
N ILE A 88 -23.84 -3.00 -10.58
CA ILE A 88 -22.75 -2.03 -10.57
C ILE A 88 -23.31 -0.66 -10.23
N LYS A 89 -22.86 -0.08 -9.13
CA LYS A 89 -23.16 1.30 -8.74
C LYS A 89 -21.93 2.16 -8.94
N ILE A 90 -21.99 3.10 -9.86
CA ILE A 90 -20.91 4.06 -10.09
C ILE A 90 -21.24 5.42 -9.46
N ILE A 91 -20.24 6.08 -8.89
CA ILE A 91 -20.32 7.39 -8.25
C ILE A 91 -19.36 8.33 -8.98
N ASN A 92 -19.85 9.53 -9.35
CA ASN A 92 -18.99 10.58 -9.89
C ASN A 92 -18.60 11.55 -8.79
N GLU A 93 -17.44 11.33 -8.18
CA GLU A 93 -16.92 12.12 -7.06
C GLU A 93 -15.40 11.89 -6.92
N ASP A 94 -14.68 12.81 -6.25
CA ASP A 94 -13.33 12.49 -5.79
C ASP A 94 -13.42 11.38 -4.73
N ALA A 95 -12.68 10.30 -4.95
CA ALA A 95 -12.67 9.16 -4.03
C ALA A 95 -12.25 9.56 -2.61
N LEU A 96 -11.44 10.63 -2.45
CA LEU A 96 -11.07 11.15 -1.13
C LEU A 96 -12.23 11.85 -0.40
N ASP A 97 -13.25 12.33 -1.13
CA ASP A 97 -14.42 12.99 -0.56
C ASP A 97 -15.60 12.01 -0.41
N ALA A 98 -15.63 10.95 -1.20
CA ALA A 98 -16.69 9.95 -1.22
C ALA A 98 -16.93 9.34 0.16
N LYS A 99 -18.22 9.26 0.56
CA LYS A 99 -18.66 8.63 1.82
C LYS A 99 -19.16 7.22 1.54
N ILE A 100 -18.42 6.25 2.03
CA ILE A 100 -18.70 4.82 1.89
C ILE A 100 -18.78 4.21 3.28
N ASP A 101 -19.96 3.72 3.67
CA ASP A 101 -20.20 3.12 4.99
C ASP A 101 -20.24 1.58 4.94
N GLU A 102 -20.15 1.00 3.74
CA GLU A 102 -20.24 -0.44 3.53
C GLU A 102 -18.89 -1.14 3.71
N LYS A 103 -18.94 -2.45 3.98
CA LYS A 103 -17.77 -3.34 3.97
C LYS A 103 -17.69 -4.11 2.67
N PHE A 104 -16.48 -4.37 2.20
CA PHE A 104 -16.18 -5.04 0.94
C PHE A 104 -15.22 -6.21 1.13
N ASP A 105 -15.41 -7.25 0.33
CA ASP A 105 -14.54 -8.43 0.31
C ASP A 105 -13.26 -8.15 -0.47
N LEU A 106 -13.36 -7.23 -1.44
CA LEU A 106 -12.20 -6.76 -2.21
C LEU A 106 -12.31 -5.26 -2.44
N ILE A 107 -11.20 -4.55 -2.19
CA ILE A 107 -11.02 -3.15 -2.56
C ILE A 107 -9.93 -3.08 -3.62
N PHE A 108 -10.28 -2.59 -4.81
CA PHE A 108 -9.36 -2.44 -5.94
C PHE A 108 -9.00 -0.97 -6.13
N ILE A 109 -7.71 -0.65 -6.07
CA ILE A 109 -7.19 0.71 -6.22
C ILE A 109 -6.43 0.81 -7.54
N ASP A 110 -7.06 1.42 -8.55
CA ASP A 110 -6.47 1.72 -9.87
C ASP A 110 -6.83 3.14 -10.32
N ALA A 111 -6.45 4.11 -9.52
CA ALA A 111 -6.73 5.52 -9.77
C ALA A 111 -5.44 6.35 -9.90
N ALA A 112 -5.48 7.61 -9.47
CA ALA A 112 -4.32 8.50 -9.50
C ALA A 112 -3.19 7.98 -8.59
N LYS A 113 -2.16 7.38 -9.20
CA LYS A 113 -1.01 6.73 -8.53
C LYS A 113 -0.33 7.59 -7.45
N ALA A 114 -0.39 8.92 -7.65
CA ALA A 114 0.14 9.89 -6.71
C ALA A 114 -0.60 9.94 -5.36
N GLN A 115 -1.78 9.29 -5.26
CA GLN A 115 -2.67 9.31 -4.10
C GLN A 115 -2.91 7.92 -3.50
N TYR A 116 -2.22 6.89 -3.98
CA TYR A 116 -2.44 5.49 -3.58
C TYR A 116 -2.43 5.27 -2.07
N GLU A 117 -1.44 5.83 -1.35
CA GLU A 117 -1.37 5.72 0.11
C GLU A 117 -2.59 6.36 0.80
N LYS A 118 -3.09 7.49 0.27
CA LYS A 118 -4.30 8.14 0.80
C LYS A 118 -5.56 7.31 0.56
N PHE A 119 -5.70 6.72 -0.64
CA PHE A 119 -6.81 5.82 -0.93
C PHE A 119 -6.77 4.58 -0.06
N PHE A 120 -5.58 3.97 0.09
CA PHE A 120 -5.39 2.81 0.95
C PHE A 120 -5.81 3.12 2.40
N GLU A 121 -5.25 4.18 2.99
CA GLU A 121 -5.55 4.60 4.36
C GLU A 121 -7.04 4.94 4.57
N LYS A 122 -7.67 5.60 3.59
CA LYS A 122 -9.09 5.93 3.67
C LYS A 122 -9.97 4.67 3.63
N PHE A 123 -9.74 3.81 2.64
CA PHE A 123 -10.66 2.70 2.37
C PHE A 123 -10.32 1.40 3.11
N LYS A 124 -9.16 1.30 3.78
CA LYS A 124 -8.87 0.14 4.63
C LYS A 124 -9.97 -0.12 5.69
N HIS A 125 -10.61 0.94 6.15
CA HIS A 125 -11.72 0.84 7.10
C HIS A 125 -13.00 0.28 6.49
N ASN A 126 -13.10 0.20 5.17
CA ASN A 126 -14.19 -0.44 4.43
C ASN A 126 -13.91 -1.90 4.10
N LEU A 127 -12.74 -2.45 4.49
CA LEU A 127 -12.42 -3.84 4.26
C LEU A 127 -13.20 -4.74 5.24
N SER A 128 -13.73 -5.86 4.74
CA SER A 128 -14.27 -6.93 5.59
C SER A 128 -13.11 -7.69 6.27
N GLU A 129 -13.39 -8.41 7.34
CA GLU A 129 -12.36 -9.10 8.14
C GLU A 129 -11.48 -10.04 7.32
N LYS A 130 -12.06 -10.73 6.33
CA LYS A 130 -11.35 -11.65 5.41
C LYS A 130 -11.07 -11.02 4.05
N GLY A 131 -11.31 -9.73 3.91
CA GLY A 131 -11.18 -9.01 2.66
C GLY A 131 -9.73 -8.79 2.26
N VAL A 132 -9.56 -8.32 1.02
CA VAL A 132 -8.25 -7.99 0.45
C VAL A 132 -8.28 -6.62 -0.20
N ILE A 133 -7.16 -5.90 -0.11
CA ILE A 133 -6.93 -4.69 -0.91
C ILE A 133 -5.95 -5.06 -2.01
N ILE A 134 -6.30 -4.76 -3.26
CA ILE A 134 -5.44 -4.94 -4.43
C ILE A 134 -5.13 -3.56 -5.00
N THR A 135 -3.84 -3.32 -5.31
CA THR A 135 -3.41 -2.09 -6.00
C THR A 135 -2.61 -2.47 -7.23
N ASP A 136 -2.93 -1.88 -8.38
CA ASP A 136 -2.29 -2.15 -9.68
C ASP A 136 -1.19 -1.12 -10.02
N ASN A 137 -0.38 -1.44 -11.03
CA ASN A 137 0.66 -0.60 -11.64
C ASN A 137 1.79 -0.15 -10.71
N LEU A 138 2.25 -1.01 -9.83
CA LEU A 138 3.33 -0.69 -8.88
C LEU A 138 4.71 -0.62 -9.53
N PHE A 139 4.92 -1.22 -10.71
CA PHE A 139 6.21 -1.18 -11.42
C PHE A 139 6.30 -0.04 -12.43
N PHE A 140 5.16 0.47 -12.86
CA PHE A 140 5.06 1.60 -13.80
C PHE A 140 6.00 1.43 -15.00
N HIS A 141 5.76 0.35 -15.76
CA HIS A 141 6.56 -0.06 -16.92
C HIS A 141 8.06 -0.25 -16.62
N GLY A 142 8.37 -0.77 -15.43
CA GLY A 142 9.74 -0.99 -14.96
C GLY A 142 10.48 0.28 -14.49
N MET A 143 9.85 1.46 -14.63
CA MET A 143 10.49 2.73 -14.25
C MET A 143 10.61 2.92 -12.73
N VAL A 144 9.83 2.19 -11.93
CA VAL A 144 9.96 2.22 -10.46
C VAL A 144 11.28 1.59 -10.03
N GLU A 145 11.70 0.49 -10.65
CA GLU A 145 12.99 -0.15 -10.41
C GLU A 145 14.12 0.61 -11.08
N ASN A 146 13.92 1.00 -12.34
CA ASN A 146 14.92 1.69 -13.15
C ASN A 146 14.43 3.08 -13.61
N PRO A 147 14.62 4.15 -12.79
CA PRO A 147 14.20 5.51 -13.14
C PRO A 147 14.93 6.11 -14.33
N SER A 148 16.08 5.54 -14.75
CA SER A 148 16.83 6.03 -15.92
C SER A 148 16.09 5.81 -17.25
N LEU A 149 15.01 5.02 -17.25
CA LEU A 149 14.14 4.83 -18.41
C LEU A 149 13.34 6.09 -18.79
N THR A 150 13.35 7.13 -17.96
CA THR A 150 12.69 8.40 -18.25
C THR A 150 13.52 9.61 -17.83
N HIS A 151 13.44 10.68 -18.61
CA HIS A 151 13.98 11.99 -18.28
C HIS A 151 12.85 13.02 -18.02
N ASN A 152 11.59 12.60 -18.10
CA ASN A 152 10.45 13.47 -17.87
C ASN A 152 10.30 13.76 -16.36
N TYR A 153 10.38 15.03 -15.97
CA TYR A 153 10.36 15.46 -14.58
C TYR A 153 9.05 15.09 -13.84
N SER A 154 7.90 15.18 -14.52
CA SER A 154 6.61 14.80 -13.94
C SER A 154 6.53 13.29 -13.70
N THR A 155 7.05 12.49 -14.63
CA THR A 155 7.16 11.04 -14.49
C THR A 155 8.10 10.65 -13.33
N ILE A 156 9.25 11.31 -13.21
CA ILE A 156 10.18 11.09 -12.08
C ILE A 156 9.51 11.39 -10.74
N LYS A 157 8.75 12.49 -10.66
CA LYS A 157 7.97 12.81 -9.45
C LYS A 157 6.93 11.72 -9.14
N LEU A 158 6.27 11.19 -10.15
CA LEU A 158 5.29 10.12 -9.98
C LEU A 158 5.95 8.83 -9.50
N ILE A 159 7.08 8.43 -10.11
CA ILE A 159 7.86 7.26 -9.68
C ILE A 159 8.25 7.36 -8.20
N ARG A 160 8.69 8.53 -7.74
CA ARG A 160 9.00 8.74 -6.32
C ARG A 160 7.79 8.52 -5.41
N LYS A 161 6.59 8.92 -5.84
CA LYS A 161 5.35 8.68 -5.08
C LYS A 161 4.96 7.21 -5.05
N ILE A 162 5.13 6.51 -6.18
CA ILE A 162 4.88 5.06 -6.24
C ILE A 162 5.87 4.32 -5.32
N ARG A 163 7.15 4.67 -5.34
CA ARG A 163 8.16 4.09 -4.42
C ARG A 163 7.79 4.30 -2.95
N LYS A 164 7.35 5.51 -2.59
CA LYS A 164 6.87 5.78 -1.23
C LYS A 164 5.69 4.89 -0.85
N PHE A 165 4.79 4.65 -1.78
CA PHE A 165 3.66 3.75 -1.55
C PHE A 165 4.10 2.28 -1.44
N VAL A 166 5.02 1.82 -2.28
CA VAL A 166 5.61 0.47 -2.16
C VAL A 166 6.29 0.31 -0.80
N SER A 167 7.08 1.30 -0.38
CA SER A 167 7.67 1.33 0.96
C SER A 167 6.61 1.27 2.08
N PHE A 168 5.50 2.03 1.92
CA PHE A 168 4.38 1.96 2.85
C PHE A 168 3.79 0.55 2.94
N LEU A 169 3.53 -0.09 1.81
CA LEU A 169 2.98 -1.45 1.76
C LEU A 169 3.90 -2.48 2.44
N GLN A 170 5.21 -2.37 2.21
CA GLN A 170 6.20 -3.28 2.76
C GLN A 170 6.37 -3.13 4.28
N LEU A 171 6.29 -1.89 4.78
CA LEU A 171 6.51 -1.60 6.19
C LEU A 171 5.23 -1.64 7.04
N ASN A 172 4.04 -1.48 6.44
CA ASN A 172 2.80 -1.40 7.18
C ASN A 172 2.48 -2.71 7.92
N PRO A 173 2.61 -2.78 9.26
CA PRO A 173 2.41 -4.01 10.02
C PRO A 173 0.93 -4.38 10.21
N GLU A 174 0.00 -3.44 9.93
CA GLU A 174 -1.44 -3.69 9.97
C GLU A 174 -1.88 -4.66 8.87
N PHE A 175 -1.04 -4.82 7.82
CA PHE A 175 -1.35 -5.67 6.68
C PHE A 175 -0.20 -6.64 6.36
N ASN A 176 -0.56 -7.85 5.99
CA ASN A 176 0.32 -8.79 5.31
C ASN A 176 0.19 -8.54 3.81
N THR A 177 1.20 -7.90 3.21
CA THR A 177 1.21 -7.51 1.80
C THR A 177 2.20 -8.34 1.00
N THR A 178 1.74 -8.88 -0.13
CA THR A 178 2.58 -9.53 -1.14
C THR A 178 2.50 -8.74 -2.44
N ILE A 179 3.66 -8.46 -3.06
CA ILE A 179 3.76 -7.80 -4.36
C ILE A 179 4.05 -8.88 -5.41
N TYR A 180 3.22 -8.96 -6.44
CA TYR A 180 3.30 -9.93 -7.52
C TYR A 180 3.78 -9.28 -8.82
N ASP A 181 4.65 -9.98 -9.55
CA ASP A 181 5.04 -9.63 -10.91
C ASP A 181 3.94 -10.11 -11.89
N LYS A 182 2.81 -9.41 -11.86
CA LYS A 182 1.66 -9.61 -12.74
C LYS A 182 1.28 -8.28 -13.37
N GLY A 183 1.05 -8.27 -14.70
CA GLY A 183 0.77 -7.03 -15.41
C GLY A 183 1.89 -6.01 -15.27
N ASP A 184 1.59 -4.88 -14.66
CA ASP A 184 2.55 -3.80 -14.33
C ASP A 184 2.85 -3.73 -12.82
N GLY A 185 2.81 -4.90 -12.14
CA GLY A 185 3.03 -5.04 -10.70
C GLY A 185 1.76 -4.83 -9.87
N VAL A 186 1.33 -5.88 -9.16
CA VAL A 186 0.11 -5.88 -8.37
C VAL A 186 0.43 -6.22 -6.92
N SER A 187 -0.09 -5.45 -5.96
CA SER A 187 -0.07 -5.84 -4.54
C SER A 187 -1.38 -6.49 -4.11
N LEU A 188 -1.27 -7.43 -3.18
CA LEU A 188 -2.39 -8.01 -2.44
C LEU A 188 -2.10 -7.85 -0.94
N SER A 189 -2.94 -7.10 -0.25
CA SER A 189 -2.83 -6.79 1.18
C SER A 189 -4.02 -7.36 1.93
N MET A 190 -3.76 -8.11 2.99
CA MET A 190 -4.76 -8.66 3.91
C MET A 190 -4.51 -8.14 5.32
N LEU A 191 -5.56 -7.94 6.10
CA LEU A 191 -5.40 -7.59 7.52
C LEU A 191 -4.49 -8.60 8.22
N ASN A 192 -3.56 -8.09 9.00
CA ASN A 192 -2.70 -8.90 9.85
C ASN A 192 -3.44 -9.17 11.17
N PRO A 193 -3.87 -10.40 11.46
CA PRO A 193 -4.63 -10.70 12.67
C PRO A 193 -3.83 -10.46 13.97
N ASP A 194 -2.50 -10.47 13.87
CA ASP A 194 -1.62 -10.26 15.01
C ASP A 194 -1.28 -8.78 15.25
N PHE A 195 -1.77 -7.88 14.39
CA PHE A 195 -1.51 -6.45 14.54
C PHE A 195 -2.27 -5.85 15.72
N ILE A 196 -1.53 -5.15 16.57
CA ILE A 196 -2.05 -4.31 17.66
C ILE A 196 -1.56 -2.90 17.40
N GLN A 197 -2.48 -1.91 17.43
CA GLN A 197 -2.12 -0.52 17.21
C GLN A 197 -1.13 -0.04 18.27
N PRO A 198 0.10 0.37 17.91
CA PRO A 198 1.08 0.79 18.90
C PRO A 198 0.86 2.23 19.35
N GLU A 199 1.22 2.48 20.63
CA GLU A 199 1.46 3.82 21.15
C GLU A 199 2.97 4.07 21.25
N TYR A 200 3.41 5.29 20.94
CA TYR A 200 4.80 5.71 21.04
C TYR A 200 4.96 6.76 22.13
N LYS A 201 5.83 6.49 23.10
CA LYS A 201 6.14 7.42 24.20
C LYS A 201 7.60 7.83 24.14
N ALA A 202 7.86 9.13 24.11
CA ALA A 202 9.23 9.65 24.15
C ALA A 202 9.90 9.27 25.47
N VAL A 203 11.14 8.81 25.39
CA VAL A 203 11.98 8.50 26.55
C VAL A 203 12.93 9.67 26.78
N THR A 204 12.72 10.41 27.86
CA THR A 204 13.49 11.61 28.21
C THR A 204 14.43 11.39 29.39
N GLU A 205 14.28 10.28 30.10
CA GLU A 205 15.10 9.94 31.26
C GLU A 205 15.79 8.60 31.04
N ALA A 206 17.05 8.52 31.54
CA ALA A 206 17.85 7.33 31.41
C ALA A 206 17.35 6.21 32.36
N ARG A 207 17.05 5.05 31.79
CA ARG A 207 16.66 3.84 32.52
C ARG A 207 17.85 2.88 32.67
N ASN A 208 18.86 3.02 31.83
CA ASN A 208 20.10 2.26 31.82
C ASN A 208 21.23 3.05 31.16
N GLU A 209 22.47 2.53 31.20
CA GLU A 209 23.64 3.19 30.63
C GLU A 209 23.55 3.40 29.10
N THR A 210 22.90 2.48 28.39
CA THR A 210 22.74 2.58 26.93
C THR A 210 21.81 3.73 26.55
N ILE A 211 20.67 3.83 27.25
CA ILE A 211 19.71 4.94 27.03
C ILE A 211 20.34 6.26 27.47
N ALA A 212 21.14 6.28 28.54
CA ALA A 212 21.86 7.47 28.95
C ALA A 212 22.79 8.00 27.86
N LYS A 213 23.56 7.11 27.19
CA LYS A 213 24.43 7.48 26.06
C LYS A 213 23.64 7.98 24.86
N GLU A 214 22.52 7.34 24.51
CA GLU A 214 21.67 7.78 23.40
C GLU A 214 21.08 9.20 23.66
N ILE A 215 20.72 9.51 24.93
CA ILE A 215 20.28 10.85 25.35
C ILE A 215 21.44 11.85 25.22
N GLU A 216 22.64 11.50 25.71
CA GLU A 216 23.83 12.33 25.64
C GLU A 216 24.21 12.68 24.20
N TYR A 217 24.04 11.75 23.26
CA TYR A 217 24.24 11.97 21.82
C TYR A 217 23.12 12.81 21.16
N GLY A 218 22.07 13.14 21.89
CA GLY A 218 20.94 13.91 21.38
C GLY A 218 20.03 13.12 20.42
N HIS A 219 20.07 11.79 20.49
CA HIS A 219 19.21 10.93 19.69
C HIS A 219 17.76 10.99 20.21
N LYS A 220 16.79 10.87 19.32
CA LYS A 220 15.38 10.71 19.69
C LYS A 220 15.15 9.26 20.13
N ILE A 221 14.55 9.06 21.30
CA ILE A 221 14.29 7.74 21.86
C ILE A 221 12.79 7.58 22.10
N PHE A 222 12.25 6.42 21.72
CA PHE A 222 10.85 6.10 21.91
C PHE A 222 10.66 4.68 22.43
N SER A 223 9.74 4.51 23.37
CA SER A 223 9.17 3.22 23.73
C SER A 223 7.93 2.96 22.91
N ILE A 224 7.72 1.69 22.55
CA ILE A 224 6.54 1.18 21.84
C ILE A 224 5.69 0.41 22.86
N PHE A 225 4.43 0.76 22.95
CA PHE A 225 3.46 0.08 23.80
C PHE A 225 2.36 -0.55 22.94
N GLU A 226 2.02 -1.79 23.24
CA GLU A 226 0.87 -2.50 22.69
C GLU A 226 0.02 -3.00 23.87
N ASN A 227 -1.27 -2.61 23.92
CA ASN A 227 -2.15 -2.92 25.06
C ASN A 227 -1.51 -2.60 26.43
N GLU A 228 -0.96 -1.37 26.56
CA GLU A 228 -0.28 -0.88 27.79
C GLU A 228 1.04 -1.60 28.14
N THR A 229 1.45 -2.63 27.39
CA THR A 229 2.71 -3.35 27.60
C THR A 229 3.80 -2.78 26.71
N GLU A 230 4.97 -2.46 27.28
CA GLU A 230 6.13 -2.04 26.50
C GLU A 230 6.70 -3.23 25.71
N THR A 231 6.64 -3.17 24.40
CA THR A 231 7.10 -4.23 23.49
C THR A 231 8.47 -3.95 22.90
N GLY A 232 8.91 -2.69 22.93
CA GLY A 232 10.25 -2.33 22.47
C GLY A 232 10.63 -0.89 22.77
N VAL A 233 11.93 -0.63 22.69
CA VAL A 233 12.54 0.71 22.78
C VAL A 233 13.50 0.87 21.61
N PHE A 234 13.54 2.03 21.01
CA PHE A 234 14.48 2.33 19.94
C PHE A 234 14.93 3.78 19.97
N SER A 235 16.14 4.02 19.45
CA SER A 235 16.61 5.36 19.18
C SER A 235 16.82 5.58 17.70
N PHE A 236 16.66 6.82 17.27
CA PHE A 236 17.03 7.22 15.93
C PHE A 236 17.54 8.67 15.87
N TYR A 237 18.33 8.93 14.84
CA TYR A 237 18.85 10.25 14.56
C TYR A 237 18.97 10.49 13.07
N ARG A 238 19.05 11.75 12.69
CA ARG A 238 19.23 12.20 11.31
C ARG A 238 20.72 12.38 11.02
N LYS A 239 21.16 11.83 9.88
CA LYS A 239 22.37 12.26 9.16
C LYS A 239 21.96 13.08 7.93
N GLU A 240 22.94 13.64 7.19
CA GLU A 240 22.69 14.53 6.05
C GLU A 240 21.63 13.95 5.08
N ASP A 241 21.83 12.72 4.60
CA ASP A 241 21.02 12.11 3.55
C ASP A 241 20.16 10.91 4.01
N PHE A 242 20.20 10.55 5.30
CA PHE A 242 19.48 9.39 5.82
C PHE A 242 19.17 9.48 7.32
N PHE A 243 18.18 8.72 7.74
CA PHE A 243 17.94 8.43 9.15
C PHE A 243 18.63 7.13 9.56
N VAL A 244 19.06 7.06 10.81
CA VAL A 244 19.64 5.85 11.42
C VAL A 244 18.81 5.45 12.62
N ILE A 245 18.28 4.24 12.62
CA ILE A 245 17.80 3.56 13.81
C ILE A 245 19.01 2.85 14.41
N ASN A 246 19.51 3.35 15.55
CA ASN A 246 20.81 2.98 16.09
C ASN A 246 20.72 1.96 17.23
N PHE A 247 19.84 2.20 18.18
CA PHE A 247 19.59 1.32 19.33
C PHE A 247 18.22 0.70 19.20
N ILE A 248 18.12 -0.60 19.48
CA ILE A 248 16.88 -1.37 19.45
C ILE A 248 16.92 -2.36 20.60
N GLU A 249 15.86 -2.38 21.38
CA GLU A 249 15.57 -3.39 22.39
C GLU A 249 14.13 -3.85 22.19
N ILE A 250 13.89 -5.16 22.06
CA ILE A 250 12.57 -5.75 21.86
C ILE A 250 12.30 -6.72 23.01
N SER A 251 11.25 -6.43 23.78
CA SER A 251 10.83 -7.23 24.93
C SER A 251 9.98 -8.42 24.52
N ALA A 252 9.16 -8.27 23.47
CA ALA A 252 8.25 -9.30 22.95
C ALA A 252 8.91 -10.04 21.78
N THR A 253 9.70 -11.06 22.05
CA THR A 253 10.50 -11.77 21.03
C THR A 253 9.66 -12.53 20.00
N GLU A 254 8.43 -12.91 20.32
CA GLU A 254 7.47 -13.50 19.39
C GLU A 254 6.90 -12.48 18.38
N ARG A 255 7.13 -11.19 18.59
CA ARG A 255 6.61 -10.08 17.79
C ARG A 255 7.68 -9.24 17.09
N ILE A 256 8.89 -9.80 16.95
CA ILE A 256 10.06 -9.08 16.42
C ILE A 256 9.73 -8.39 15.08
N GLU A 257 9.15 -9.10 14.12
CA GLU A 257 8.85 -8.54 12.81
C GLU A 257 7.90 -7.33 12.90
N ILE A 258 6.80 -7.48 13.63
CA ILE A 258 5.80 -6.41 13.78
C ILE A 258 6.43 -5.21 14.50
N THR A 259 7.20 -5.43 15.53
CA THR A 259 7.85 -4.37 16.30
C THR A 259 8.88 -3.61 15.45
N VAL A 260 9.70 -4.32 14.66
CA VAL A 260 10.66 -3.68 13.72
C VAL A 260 9.93 -2.89 12.65
N ARG A 261 8.86 -3.41 12.07
CA ARG A 261 8.03 -2.68 11.11
C ARG A 261 7.40 -1.44 11.73
N ASN A 262 6.92 -1.51 12.97
CA ASN A 262 6.41 -0.36 13.73
C ASN A 262 7.47 0.73 13.88
N MET A 263 8.71 0.38 14.26
CA MET A 263 9.83 1.33 14.35
C MET A 263 10.12 2.01 13.01
N LEU A 264 10.20 1.22 11.94
CA LEU A 264 10.47 1.72 10.60
C LEU A 264 9.35 2.64 10.09
N MET A 265 8.08 2.27 10.32
CA MET A 265 6.93 3.12 9.95
C MET A 265 6.91 4.43 10.71
N PHE A 266 7.28 4.41 12.00
CA PHE A 266 7.40 5.62 12.81
C PHE A 266 8.46 6.58 12.25
N VAL A 267 9.67 6.08 12.00
CA VAL A 267 10.78 6.89 11.46
C VAL A 267 10.53 7.30 10.02
N ARG A 268 9.80 6.48 9.23
CA ARG A 268 9.42 6.78 7.85
C ARG A 268 8.67 8.12 7.73
N LYS A 269 7.79 8.40 8.68
CA LYS A 269 7.04 9.68 8.68
C LYS A 269 8.00 10.87 8.77
N ASP A 270 8.91 10.88 9.76
CA ASP A 270 9.90 11.95 9.93
C ASP A 270 10.82 12.06 8.69
N ALA A 271 11.19 10.92 8.08
CA ALA A 271 12.04 10.90 6.90
C ALA A 271 11.35 11.55 5.68
N ILE A 272 10.09 11.18 5.42
CA ILE A 272 9.30 11.75 4.31
C ILE A 272 9.12 13.26 4.50
N ASP A 273 8.75 13.70 5.70
CA ASP A 273 8.53 15.12 6.03
C ASP A 273 9.82 15.95 5.90
N SER A 274 10.98 15.31 6.14
CA SER A 274 12.31 15.91 5.98
C SER A 274 12.89 15.81 4.56
N GLY A 275 12.18 15.18 3.61
CA GLY A 275 12.66 14.96 2.24
C GLY A 275 13.78 13.93 2.12
N ILE A 276 13.98 13.11 3.13
CA ILE A 276 14.96 12.03 3.17
C ILE A 276 14.34 10.74 2.60
N HIS A 277 15.12 9.99 1.83
CA HIS A 277 14.65 8.81 1.10
C HIS A 277 15.35 7.50 1.52
N LEU A 278 16.07 7.53 2.64
CA LEU A 278 16.81 6.37 3.12
C LEU A 278 16.73 6.26 4.63
N ILE A 279 16.41 5.08 5.12
CA ILE A 279 16.52 4.69 6.53
C ILE A 279 17.54 3.58 6.63
N LYS A 280 18.54 3.74 7.50
CA LYS A 280 19.45 2.68 7.92
C LYS A 280 19.01 2.15 9.27
N ILE A 281 19.12 0.85 9.46
CA ILE A 281 18.81 0.20 10.75
C ILE A 281 19.94 -0.75 11.14
N LYS A 282 20.44 -0.60 12.33
CA LYS A 282 21.39 -1.53 12.98
C LYS A 282 20.56 -2.59 13.72
N LEU A 283 20.14 -3.62 13.00
CA LEU A 283 19.33 -4.68 13.57
C LEU A 283 20.23 -5.76 14.15
N PRO A 284 20.19 -5.98 15.50
CA PRO A 284 20.88 -7.09 16.14
C PRO A 284 20.54 -8.45 15.53
N GLU A 285 21.46 -9.42 15.62
CA GLU A 285 21.25 -10.73 14.99
C GLU A 285 20.05 -11.48 15.57
N GLU A 286 19.83 -11.35 16.87
CA GLU A 286 18.69 -11.92 17.59
C GLU A 286 17.32 -11.38 17.15
N TYR A 287 17.30 -10.21 16.51
CA TYR A 287 16.06 -9.57 16.00
C TYR A 287 15.86 -9.73 14.50
N ARG A 288 16.66 -10.57 13.83
CA ARG A 288 16.43 -10.91 12.44
C ARG A 288 15.22 -11.84 12.29
N PHE A 289 14.41 -11.58 11.29
CA PHE A 289 13.18 -12.34 11.02
C PHE A 289 13.12 -12.78 9.54
N ASN A 290 12.29 -13.76 9.24
CA ASN A 290 12.22 -14.36 7.90
C ASN A 290 11.68 -13.39 6.82
N GLY A 291 10.80 -12.45 7.19
CA GLY A 291 10.19 -11.44 6.30
C GLY A 291 11.04 -10.18 6.05
N ILE A 292 12.36 -10.23 6.31
CA ILE A 292 13.24 -9.04 6.22
C ILE A 292 13.28 -8.42 4.82
N LYS A 293 13.30 -9.25 3.76
CA LYS A 293 13.29 -8.78 2.37
C LYS A 293 11.93 -8.25 1.95
N GLU A 294 10.88 -8.91 2.38
CA GLU A 294 9.48 -8.53 2.17
C GLU A 294 9.16 -7.19 2.84
N ALA A 295 9.83 -6.91 3.98
CA ALA A 295 9.83 -5.59 4.60
C ALA A 295 10.70 -4.56 3.85
N GLY A 296 11.21 -4.88 2.67
CA GLY A 296 12.00 -3.97 1.84
C GLY A 296 13.38 -3.63 2.42
N LEU A 297 13.91 -4.45 3.32
CA LEU A 297 15.21 -4.27 3.94
C LEU A 297 16.30 -5.01 3.15
N THR A 298 17.35 -4.28 2.79
CA THR A 298 18.53 -4.81 2.09
C THR A 298 19.76 -4.74 2.99
N TYR A 299 20.44 -5.86 3.19
CA TYR A 299 21.68 -5.93 3.97
C TYR A 299 22.85 -5.26 3.22
N THR A 300 23.68 -4.53 3.95
CA THR A 300 24.84 -3.82 3.42
C THR A 300 26.16 -4.38 3.98
N GLU A 301 27.26 -4.12 3.31
CA GLU A 301 28.61 -4.60 3.70
C GLU A 301 29.08 -4.06 5.06
N ASP A 302 28.53 -2.91 5.50
CA ASP A 302 28.84 -2.30 6.80
C ASP A 302 28.06 -2.93 7.98
N GLY A 303 27.33 -4.01 7.73
CA GLY A 303 26.57 -4.71 8.79
C GLY A 303 25.22 -4.08 9.14
N THR A 304 24.75 -3.14 8.36
CA THR A 304 23.43 -2.51 8.55
C THR A 304 22.42 -3.02 7.52
N TYR A 305 21.14 -2.74 7.76
CA TYR A 305 20.09 -2.87 6.76
C TYR A 305 19.67 -1.48 6.29
N ILE A 306 19.31 -1.38 5.03
CA ILE A 306 18.76 -0.16 4.44
C ILE A 306 17.34 -0.38 3.95
N HIS A 307 16.50 0.63 4.14
CA HIS A 307 15.18 0.73 3.53
C HIS A 307 15.10 2.01 2.68
N LYS A 308 14.70 1.87 1.41
CA LYS A 308 14.52 2.99 0.48
C LYS A 308 13.06 3.42 0.45
N LEU A 309 12.82 4.73 0.61
CA LEU A 309 11.49 5.35 0.61
C LEU A 309 11.08 5.84 -0.78
#